data_385e28504bf531ad0d522846d65ed415
#
_entry.id   385e28504bf531ad0d522846d65ed415
#
_cell.length_a   1.000
_cell.length_b   1.000
_cell.length_c   1.000
_cell.angle_alpha   90.00
_cell.angle_beta   90.00
_cell.angle_gamma   90.00
#
_symmetry.space_group_name_H-M   'P 1'
#
loop_
_entity.id
_entity.type
_entity.pdbx_description
1 polymer ?
#
loop_
_entity_poly.entity_id
_entity_poly.type
_entity_poly.pdbx_seq_one_letter_code
_entity_poly.pdbx_strand_id
1 'polypeptide(L)'
;AMQGVTSLAIFALAFSLTQNLEVTLALMSLALLVIGLVYDMPRSNGFEKLRLGITWRKTRHLLLKCLPIVIGALAMAAAVSAPRQYLFDAMGEAALGVYASVAAPVAIIQTGASYIYYPLIGYFADYYDRGEKRKLMGLLLRVTGGIALVGIVCAVLLELFGAPLLELFFANNIGQYAYLLVPMIVSAMITAYVWFLNDLLIAVRDFRGNLIGSIVPLVVALACMVPFVQWWGMNGVSFTAIASYLAAAVSMGASFLACLKKSGAVRNADSVDGSAL
;
A
#
# COMPACT_ATOMS: atom_id res chain seq x y z
N ALA A 1 -2.22 12.70 -11.81
CA ALA A 1 -1.24 13.79 -11.52
C ALA A 1 -1.93 15.12 -11.25
N MET A 2 -2.92 15.55 -12.05
CA MET A 2 -3.62 16.84 -11.83
C MET A 2 -4.33 16.91 -10.48
N GLN A 3 -5.05 15.90 -10.03
CA GLN A 3 -5.75 15.90 -8.74
C GLN A 3 -4.80 16.12 -7.55
N GLY A 4 -3.61 15.52 -7.57
CA GLY A 4 -2.62 15.69 -6.48
C GLY A 4 -2.07 17.12 -6.38
N VAL A 5 -1.73 17.73 -7.52
CA VAL A 5 -1.24 19.11 -7.54
C VAL A 5 -2.34 20.10 -7.13
N THR A 6 -3.56 19.88 -7.62
CA THR A 6 -4.71 20.73 -7.30
C THR A 6 -5.09 20.61 -5.81
N SER A 7 -5.06 19.39 -5.23
CA SER A 7 -5.35 19.19 -3.80
C SER A 7 -4.31 19.86 -2.90
N LEU A 8 -3.03 19.80 -3.25
CA LEU A 8 -1.95 20.49 -2.54
C LEU A 8 -2.09 22.03 -2.61
N ALA A 9 -2.40 22.55 -3.80
CA ALA A 9 -2.60 23.98 -3.98
C ALA A 9 -3.81 24.49 -3.18
N ILE A 10 -4.93 23.78 -3.20
CA ILE A 10 -6.13 24.11 -2.44
C ILE A 10 -5.86 24.03 -0.94
N PHE A 11 -5.12 22.98 -0.49
CA PHE A 11 -4.74 22.86 0.91
C PHE A 11 -3.89 24.04 1.36
N ALA A 12 -2.83 24.38 0.61
CA ALA A 12 -1.94 25.49 0.94
C ALA A 12 -2.69 26.83 0.99
N LEU A 13 -3.56 27.11 0.00
CA LEU A 13 -4.36 28.34 -0.04
C LEU A 13 -5.41 28.39 1.09
N ALA A 14 -6.15 27.31 1.30
CA ALA A 14 -7.16 27.26 2.34
C ALA A 14 -6.54 27.38 3.74
N PHE A 15 -5.40 26.71 4.00
CA PHE A 15 -4.72 26.79 5.27
C PHE A 15 -4.11 28.16 5.54
N SER A 16 -3.54 28.82 4.53
CA SER A 16 -3.00 30.18 4.67
C SER A 16 -4.08 31.21 4.99
N LEU A 17 -5.31 31.02 4.51
CA LEU A 17 -6.43 31.93 4.72
C LEU A 17 -7.19 31.68 6.04
N THR A 18 -7.38 30.39 6.41
CA THR A 18 -8.24 30.05 7.55
C THR A 18 -7.50 29.75 8.84
N GLN A 19 -6.21 29.35 8.74
CA GLN A 19 -5.37 28.86 9.86
C GLN A 19 -6.08 27.79 10.74
N ASN A 20 -7.14 27.19 10.20
CA ASN A 20 -7.94 26.16 10.86
C ASN A 20 -7.92 24.88 10.02
N LEU A 21 -7.36 23.79 10.59
CA LEU A 21 -7.18 22.52 9.91
C LEU A 21 -8.52 21.87 9.51
N GLU A 22 -9.53 21.97 10.37
CA GLU A 22 -10.85 21.35 10.09
C GLU A 22 -11.53 22.00 8.89
N VAL A 23 -11.52 23.34 8.84
CA VAL A 23 -12.08 24.09 7.71
C VAL A 23 -11.32 23.82 6.43
N THR A 24 -9.99 23.74 6.53
CA THR A 24 -9.11 23.42 5.38
C THR A 24 -9.41 22.05 4.80
N LEU A 25 -9.57 21.04 5.66
CA LEU A 25 -9.92 19.67 5.23
C LEU A 25 -11.32 19.59 4.63
N ALA A 26 -12.30 20.32 5.20
CA ALA A 26 -13.64 20.43 4.64
C ALA A 26 -13.65 21.07 3.25
N LEU A 27 -12.94 22.19 3.08
CA LEU A 27 -12.77 22.88 1.77
C LEU A 27 -12.06 21.98 0.75
N MET A 28 -11.02 21.27 1.15
CA MET A 28 -10.31 20.32 0.29
C MET A 28 -11.23 19.19 -0.16
N SER A 29 -12.03 18.64 0.75
CA SER A 29 -12.98 17.57 0.45
C SER A 29 -14.08 18.04 -0.52
N LEU A 30 -14.59 19.26 -0.31
CA LEU A 30 -15.57 19.88 -1.20
C LEU A 30 -15.00 20.12 -2.60
N ALA A 31 -13.76 20.62 -2.68
CA ALA A 31 -13.09 20.88 -3.95
C ALA A 31 -12.83 19.59 -4.74
N LEU A 32 -12.40 18.51 -4.07
CA LEU A 32 -12.24 17.20 -4.71
C LEU A 32 -13.57 16.64 -5.23
N LEU A 33 -14.67 16.83 -4.49
CA LEU A 33 -16.03 16.50 -4.93
C LEU A 33 -16.42 17.28 -6.20
N VAL A 34 -16.19 18.59 -6.20
CA VAL A 34 -16.49 19.45 -7.37
C VAL A 34 -15.65 19.03 -8.59
N ILE A 35 -14.35 18.74 -8.41
CA ILE A 35 -13.49 18.25 -9.49
C ILE A 35 -14.01 16.91 -10.04
N GLY A 36 -14.39 15.98 -9.17
CA GLY A 36 -14.96 14.68 -9.57
C GLY A 36 -16.26 14.85 -10.39
N LEU A 37 -17.15 15.74 -9.97
CA LEU A 37 -18.42 15.97 -10.65
C LEU A 37 -18.29 16.77 -11.95
N VAL A 38 -17.43 17.80 -11.97
CA VAL A 38 -17.34 18.73 -13.10
C VAL A 38 -16.33 18.24 -14.15
N TYR A 39 -15.26 17.57 -13.74
CA TYR A 39 -14.18 17.16 -14.64
C TYR A 39 -14.20 15.67 -14.97
N ASP A 40 -14.30 14.80 -13.97
CA ASP A 40 -14.21 13.34 -14.19
C ASP A 40 -15.52 12.76 -14.75
N MET A 41 -16.67 13.24 -14.28
CA MET A 41 -17.97 12.74 -14.71
C MET A 41 -18.29 13.01 -16.20
N PRO A 42 -18.05 14.22 -16.77
CA PRO A 42 -18.27 14.46 -18.20
C PRO A 42 -17.30 13.67 -19.11
N ARG A 43 -16.09 13.41 -18.62
CA ARG A 43 -15.07 12.69 -19.37
C ARG A 43 -15.36 11.19 -19.42
N SER A 44 -15.96 10.62 -18.40
CA SER A 44 -16.43 9.24 -18.39
C SER A 44 -17.64 9.02 -19.32
N ASN A 45 -18.48 10.03 -19.54
CA ASN A 45 -19.59 10.00 -20.49
C ASN A 45 -19.15 9.85 -21.96
N GLY A 46 -17.87 10.13 -22.27
CA GLY A 46 -17.29 9.94 -23.61
C GLY A 46 -17.01 8.47 -23.95
N PHE A 47 -16.96 7.58 -22.97
CA PHE A 47 -16.71 6.14 -23.19
C PHE A 47 -18.00 5.31 -23.23
N GLU A 48 -19.03 5.68 -22.46
CA GLU A 48 -20.36 5.05 -22.49
C GLU A 48 -21.39 6.05 -21.94
N LYS A 49 -22.58 6.16 -22.61
CA LYS A 49 -23.66 7.00 -22.08
C LYS A 49 -24.07 6.47 -20.71
N LEU A 50 -23.67 7.15 -19.66
CA LEU A 50 -24.05 6.85 -18.29
C LEU A 50 -25.57 6.90 -18.16
N ARG A 51 -26.24 5.77 -18.33
CA ARG A 51 -27.61 5.59 -17.90
C ARG A 51 -27.58 5.35 -16.39
N LEU A 52 -27.95 6.35 -15.62
CA LEU A 52 -28.14 6.26 -14.17
C LEU A 52 -29.32 5.31 -13.84
N GLY A 53 -29.21 4.07 -14.25
CA GLY A 53 -30.15 3.00 -13.88
C GLY A 53 -29.69 2.32 -12.59
N ILE A 54 -29.47 3.11 -11.53
CA ILE A 54 -29.05 2.58 -10.23
C ILE A 54 -30.23 1.92 -9.56
N THR A 55 -30.30 0.59 -9.61
CA THR A 55 -31.25 -0.19 -8.83
C THR A 55 -30.60 -0.50 -7.47
N TRP A 56 -31.24 -0.10 -6.37
CA TRP A 56 -30.75 -0.32 -4.99
C TRP A 56 -30.29 -1.76 -4.74
N ARG A 57 -30.97 -2.74 -5.29
CA ARG A 57 -30.59 -4.15 -5.20
C ARG A 57 -29.21 -4.46 -5.84
N LYS A 58 -28.91 -3.86 -7.01
CA LYS A 58 -27.62 -4.03 -7.69
C LYS A 58 -26.52 -3.32 -6.93
N THR A 59 -26.76 -2.10 -6.44
CA THR A 59 -25.81 -1.32 -5.65
C THR A 59 -25.45 -2.03 -4.35
N ARG A 60 -26.46 -2.52 -3.61
CA ARG A 60 -26.22 -3.29 -2.38
C ARG A 60 -25.40 -4.55 -2.64
N HIS A 61 -25.69 -5.28 -3.71
CA HIS A 61 -24.94 -6.49 -4.07
C HIS A 61 -23.47 -6.15 -4.41
N LEU A 62 -23.24 -5.05 -5.13
CA LEU A 62 -21.88 -4.60 -5.46
C LEU A 62 -21.13 -4.16 -4.19
N LEU A 63 -21.74 -3.36 -3.33
CA LEU A 63 -21.17 -2.92 -2.05
C LEU A 63 -20.77 -4.12 -1.18
N LEU A 64 -21.65 -5.12 -1.04
CA LEU A 64 -21.33 -6.31 -0.26
C LEU A 64 -20.18 -7.14 -0.86
N LYS A 65 -20.04 -7.16 -2.17
CA LYS A 65 -18.88 -7.80 -2.84
C LYS A 65 -17.58 -7.03 -2.63
N CYS A 66 -17.63 -5.70 -2.58
CA CYS A 66 -16.45 -4.86 -2.35
C CYS A 66 -16.08 -4.75 -0.86
N LEU A 67 -17.01 -5.07 0.06
CA LEU A 67 -16.81 -4.94 1.50
C LEU A 67 -15.53 -5.65 2.01
N PRO A 68 -15.19 -6.87 1.60
CA PRO A 68 -13.95 -7.53 2.03
C PRO A 68 -12.69 -6.73 1.65
N ILE A 69 -12.67 -6.13 0.46
CA ILE A 69 -11.53 -5.32 -0.02
C ILE A 69 -11.42 -4.05 0.83
N VAL A 70 -12.55 -3.38 1.13
CA VAL A 70 -12.57 -2.18 1.98
C VAL A 70 -12.10 -2.48 3.40
N ILE A 71 -12.59 -3.59 4.00
CA ILE A 71 -12.14 -4.03 5.32
C ILE A 71 -10.64 -4.33 5.31
N GLY A 72 -10.15 -5.02 4.28
CA GLY A 72 -8.72 -5.29 4.10
C GLY A 72 -7.89 -4.02 4.01
N ALA A 73 -8.31 -3.04 3.21
CA ALA A 73 -7.63 -1.76 3.08
C ALA A 73 -7.59 -0.98 4.39
N LEU A 74 -8.70 -0.96 5.15
CA LEU A 74 -8.74 -0.34 6.48
C LEU A 74 -7.83 -1.07 7.47
N ALA A 75 -7.77 -2.40 7.45
CA ALA A 75 -6.88 -3.18 8.30
C ALA A 75 -5.41 -2.89 8.00
N MET A 76 -5.03 -2.80 6.72
CA MET A 76 -3.66 -2.43 6.33
C MET A 76 -3.31 -1.00 6.75
N ALA A 77 -4.23 -0.05 6.58
CA ALA A 77 -4.03 1.33 7.04
C ALA A 77 -3.87 1.41 8.57
N ALA A 78 -4.68 0.66 9.32
CA ALA A 78 -4.59 0.57 10.77
C ALA A 78 -3.27 -0.07 11.22
N ALA A 79 -2.77 -1.08 10.52
CA ALA A 79 -1.49 -1.73 10.81
C ALA A 79 -0.29 -0.76 10.73
N VAL A 80 -0.36 0.24 9.83
CA VAL A 80 0.64 1.31 9.72
C VAL A 80 0.45 2.37 10.82
N SER A 81 -0.79 2.72 11.12
CA SER A 81 -1.12 3.85 12.00
C SER A 81 -1.01 3.49 13.47
N ALA A 82 -1.40 2.28 13.87
CA ALA A 82 -1.43 1.87 15.28
C ALA A 82 -0.05 1.93 15.98
N PRO A 83 1.06 1.45 15.40
CA PRO A 83 2.38 1.57 16.05
C PRO A 83 2.84 3.03 16.17
N ARG A 84 2.47 3.91 15.25
CA ARG A 84 2.78 5.34 15.30
C ARG A 84 1.98 6.04 16.39
N GLN A 85 0.69 5.69 16.52
CA GLN A 85 -0.14 6.20 17.61
C GLN A 85 0.40 5.76 18.97
N TYR A 86 0.79 4.50 19.10
CA TYR A 86 1.40 4.01 20.33
C TYR A 86 2.74 4.70 20.64
N LEU A 87 3.57 5.00 19.62
CA LEU A 87 4.78 5.80 19.80
C LEU A 87 4.46 7.19 20.37
N PHE A 88 3.42 7.85 19.86
CA PHE A 88 2.94 9.13 20.37
C PHE A 88 2.53 9.03 21.85
N ASP A 89 1.73 8.01 22.19
CA ASP A 89 1.25 7.82 23.57
C ASP A 89 2.39 7.49 24.54
N ALA A 90 3.42 6.75 24.10
CA ALA A 90 4.51 6.29 24.93
C ALA A 90 5.68 7.29 25.05
N MET A 91 6.00 8.04 23.98
CA MET A 91 7.19 8.90 23.91
C MET A 91 6.86 10.38 23.59
N GLY A 92 5.60 10.72 23.37
CA GLY A 92 5.12 12.06 23.14
C GLY A 92 5.23 12.54 21.69
N GLU A 93 4.71 13.76 21.46
CA GLU A 93 4.59 14.39 20.15
C GLU A 93 5.95 14.62 19.47
N ALA A 94 6.97 15.01 20.23
CA ALA A 94 8.30 15.27 19.72
C ALA A 94 8.94 14.03 19.06
N ALA A 95 8.79 12.85 19.68
CA ALA A 95 9.30 11.59 19.15
C ALA A 95 8.58 11.20 17.85
N LEU A 96 7.25 11.35 17.80
CA LEU A 96 6.48 11.12 16.59
C LEU A 96 6.86 12.11 15.46
N GLY A 97 7.07 13.39 15.79
CA GLY A 97 7.50 14.41 14.85
C GLY A 97 8.84 14.07 14.20
N VAL A 98 9.84 13.67 15.01
CA VAL A 98 11.14 13.22 14.52
C VAL A 98 10.99 11.99 13.64
N TYR A 99 10.24 10.98 14.11
CA TYR A 99 9.98 9.77 13.32
C TYR A 99 9.33 10.07 11.97
N ALA A 100 8.33 10.94 11.94
CA ALA A 100 7.64 11.35 10.72
C ALA A 100 8.56 12.10 9.74
N SER A 101 9.43 12.97 10.27
CA SER A 101 10.40 13.71 9.45
C SER A 101 11.40 12.76 8.78
N VAL A 102 11.94 11.79 9.53
CA VAL A 102 12.86 10.77 8.98
C VAL A 102 12.14 9.82 8.01
N ALA A 103 10.85 9.56 8.24
CA ALA A 103 10.05 8.70 7.37
C ALA A 103 9.69 9.36 6.03
N ALA A 104 9.69 10.68 5.92
CA ALA A 104 9.27 11.39 4.70
C ALA A 104 10.06 10.99 3.43
N PRO A 105 11.41 11.01 3.40
CA PRO A 105 12.16 10.55 2.23
C PRO A 105 11.95 9.05 1.94
N VAL A 106 11.76 8.23 2.97
CA VAL A 106 11.50 6.79 2.82
C VAL A 106 10.14 6.54 2.17
N ALA A 107 9.12 7.35 2.48
CA ALA A 107 7.80 7.25 1.86
C ALA A 107 7.84 7.54 0.35
N ILE A 108 8.71 8.45 -0.10
CA ILE A 108 8.94 8.72 -1.53
C ILE A 108 9.50 7.47 -2.22
N ILE A 109 10.48 6.82 -1.60
CA ILE A 109 11.10 5.58 -2.12
C ILE A 109 10.05 4.45 -2.19
N GLN A 110 9.25 4.28 -1.15
CA GLN A 110 8.18 3.30 -1.09
C GLN A 110 7.16 3.50 -2.23
N THR A 111 6.75 4.76 -2.45
CA THR A 111 5.84 5.10 -3.54
C THR A 111 6.51 4.85 -4.90
N GLY A 112 7.79 5.20 -5.06
CA GLY A 112 8.58 4.92 -6.25
C GLY A 112 8.63 3.43 -6.59
N ALA A 113 8.78 2.56 -5.60
CA ALA A 113 8.75 1.11 -5.79
C ALA A 113 7.42 0.60 -6.38
N SER A 114 6.31 1.27 -6.08
CA SER A 114 5.00 0.91 -6.64
C SER A 114 4.91 1.15 -8.15
N TYR A 115 5.60 2.15 -8.68
CA TYR A 115 5.62 2.41 -10.11
C TYR A 115 6.29 1.30 -10.93
N ILE A 116 7.09 0.44 -10.31
CA ILE A 116 7.72 -0.71 -10.98
C ILE A 116 6.67 -1.75 -11.36
N TYR A 117 5.71 -2.02 -10.50
CA TYR A 117 4.78 -3.13 -10.70
C TYR A 117 3.40 -2.70 -11.21
N TYR A 118 2.94 -1.47 -11.00
CA TYR A 118 1.62 -1.02 -11.47
C TYR A 118 1.39 -1.27 -12.97
N PRO A 119 2.32 -0.98 -13.90
CA PRO A 119 2.11 -1.27 -15.31
C PRO A 119 2.03 -2.76 -15.62
N LEU A 120 2.54 -3.62 -14.72
CA LEU A 120 2.66 -5.05 -14.92
C LEU A 120 1.47 -5.84 -14.37
N ILE A 121 0.63 -5.23 -13.54
CA ILE A 121 -0.54 -5.91 -12.91
C ILE A 121 -1.48 -6.49 -13.98
N GLY A 122 -1.71 -5.79 -15.09
CA GLY A 122 -2.52 -6.30 -16.20
C GLY A 122 -1.97 -7.58 -16.83
N TYR A 123 -0.64 -7.68 -16.97
CA TYR A 123 0.01 -8.89 -17.50
C TYR A 123 -0.12 -10.08 -16.55
N PHE A 124 -0.13 -9.85 -15.22
CA PHE A 124 -0.38 -10.92 -14.25
C PHE A 124 -1.77 -11.51 -14.41
N ALA A 125 -2.80 -10.66 -14.56
CA ALA A 125 -4.18 -11.11 -14.80
C ALA A 125 -4.27 -11.91 -16.09
N ASP A 126 -3.68 -11.41 -17.20
CA ASP A 126 -3.70 -12.06 -18.51
C ASP A 126 -2.99 -13.42 -18.49
N TYR A 127 -1.78 -13.51 -17.89
CA TYR A 127 -1.07 -14.80 -17.77
C TYR A 127 -1.81 -15.78 -16.86
N TYR A 128 -2.49 -15.28 -15.82
CA TYR A 128 -3.31 -16.11 -14.95
C TYR A 128 -4.52 -16.67 -15.71
N ASP A 129 -5.27 -15.83 -16.43
CA ASP A 129 -6.44 -16.24 -17.20
C ASP A 129 -6.06 -17.21 -18.35
N ARG A 130 -4.89 -17.04 -18.97
CA ARG A 130 -4.34 -17.98 -19.98
C ARG A 130 -3.75 -19.26 -19.38
N GLY A 131 -3.53 -19.32 -18.07
CA GLY A 131 -2.90 -20.44 -17.37
C GLY A 131 -1.41 -20.61 -17.64
N GLU A 132 -0.71 -19.55 -18.05
CA GLU A 132 0.73 -19.53 -18.37
C GLU A 132 1.58 -19.38 -17.10
N LYS A 133 1.55 -20.39 -16.22
CA LYS A 133 2.19 -20.37 -14.90
C LYS A 133 3.67 -20.03 -14.92
N ARG A 134 4.41 -20.51 -15.94
CA ARG A 134 5.86 -20.27 -16.06
C ARG A 134 6.16 -18.79 -16.32
N LYS A 135 5.38 -18.13 -17.19
CA LYS A 135 5.52 -16.70 -17.48
C LYS A 135 5.11 -15.85 -16.28
N LEU A 136 4.02 -16.22 -15.61
CA LEU A 136 3.53 -15.56 -14.42
C LEU A 136 4.56 -15.63 -13.28
N MET A 137 5.15 -16.80 -13.02
CA MET A 137 6.20 -16.95 -12.01
C MET A 137 7.49 -16.19 -12.39
N GLY A 138 7.85 -16.19 -13.68
CA GLY A 138 8.98 -15.40 -14.17
C GLY A 138 8.77 -13.90 -13.99
N LEU A 139 7.55 -13.41 -14.21
CA LEU A 139 7.21 -12.01 -13.99
C LEU A 139 7.21 -11.66 -12.50
N LEU A 140 6.67 -12.56 -11.64
CA LEU A 140 6.71 -12.42 -10.19
C LEU A 140 8.15 -12.24 -9.69
N LEU A 141 9.07 -13.12 -10.12
CA LEU A 141 10.48 -13.04 -9.74
C LEU A 141 11.14 -11.75 -10.21
N ARG A 142 10.81 -11.28 -11.42
CA ARG A 142 11.36 -10.01 -11.95
C ARG A 142 10.88 -8.81 -11.13
N VAL A 143 9.60 -8.76 -10.78
CA VAL A 143 9.03 -7.68 -9.94
C VAL A 143 9.64 -7.72 -8.54
N THR A 144 9.69 -8.90 -7.92
CA THR A 144 10.32 -9.08 -6.60
C THR A 144 11.79 -8.66 -6.63
N GLY A 145 12.55 -9.08 -7.64
CA GLY A 145 13.93 -8.68 -7.83
C GLY A 145 14.10 -7.18 -8.07
N GLY A 146 13.19 -6.57 -8.83
CA GLY A 146 13.17 -5.12 -9.07
C GLY A 146 12.94 -4.31 -7.80
N ILE A 147 11.94 -4.70 -6.99
CA ILE A 147 11.66 -4.05 -5.70
C ILE A 147 12.85 -4.22 -4.74
N ALA A 148 13.43 -5.43 -4.66
CA ALA A 148 14.59 -5.70 -3.81
C ALA A 148 15.81 -4.88 -4.25
N LEU A 149 16.09 -4.80 -5.56
CA LEU A 149 17.20 -4.02 -6.11
C LEU A 149 17.05 -2.53 -5.76
N VAL A 150 15.88 -1.95 -5.99
CA VAL A 150 15.61 -0.55 -5.62
C VAL A 150 15.79 -0.34 -4.12
N GLY A 151 15.26 -1.27 -3.30
CA GLY A 151 15.44 -1.21 -1.85
C GLY A 151 16.90 -1.21 -1.42
N ILE A 152 17.73 -2.09 -1.98
CA ILE A 152 19.16 -2.17 -1.67
C ILE A 152 19.88 -0.89 -2.10
N VAL A 153 19.65 -0.43 -3.33
CA VAL A 153 20.28 0.80 -3.83
C VAL A 153 19.89 2.00 -2.96
N CYS A 154 18.61 2.15 -2.64
CA CYS A 154 18.15 3.24 -1.78
C CYS A 154 18.68 3.13 -0.34
N ALA A 155 18.78 1.92 0.22
CA ALA A 155 19.37 1.71 1.53
C ALA A 155 20.84 2.14 1.57
N VAL A 156 21.64 1.73 0.58
CA VAL A 156 23.05 2.14 0.47
C VAL A 156 23.19 3.64 0.30
N LEU A 157 22.38 4.26 -0.57
CA LEU A 157 22.41 5.70 -0.79
C LEU A 157 22.03 6.50 0.47
N LEU A 158 21.00 6.06 1.21
CA LEU A 158 20.58 6.75 2.43
C LEU A 158 21.50 6.44 3.62
N GLU A 159 22.24 5.34 3.62
CA GLU A 159 23.27 5.11 4.63
C GLU A 159 24.47 6.04 4.40
N LEU A 160 24.86 6.26 3.16
CA LEU A 160 25.99 7.14 2.81
C LEU A 160 25.65 8.63 2.90
N PHE A 161 24.45 9.01 2.48
CA PHE A 161 24.03 10.42 2.33
C PHE A 161 22.86 10.82 3.22
N GLY A 162 22.32 9.91 4.04
CA GLY A 162 21.09 10.15 4.81
C GLY A 162 21.23 11.25 5.85
N ALA A 163 22.34 11.30 6.59
CA ALA A 163 22.56 12.36 7.57
C ALA A 163 22.61 13.75 6.92
N PRO A 164 23.45 14.03 5.88
CA PRO A 164 23.45 15.33 5.21
C PRO A 164 22.12 15.63 4.49
N LEU A 165 21.42 14.61 3.99
CA LEU A 165 20.11 14.80 3.36
C LEU A 165 19.06 15.25 4.39
N LEU A 166 19.04 14.63 5.57
CA LEU A 166 18.13 15.04 6.64
C LEU A 166 18.43 16.45 7.15
N GLU A 167 19.68 16.83 7.27
CA GLU A 167 20.08 18.18 7.67
C GLU A 167 19.73 19.24 6.62
N LEU A 168 19.75 18.87 5.34
CA LEU A 168 19.38 19.76 4.24
C LEU A 168 17.88 20.08 4.22
N PHE A 169 17.03 19.08 4.49
CA PHE A 169 15.57 19.22 4.41
C PHE A 169 14.90 19.59 5.73
N PHE A 170 15.54 19.30 6.84
CA PHE A 170 15.00 19.52 8.18
C PHE A 170 16.02 20.32 9.00
N ALA A 171 15.57 20.96 10.09
CA ALA A 171 16.42 21.80 10.95
C ALA A 171 17.63 21.01 11.52
N ASN A 172 18.71 21.76 11.77
CA ASN A 172 19.94 21.25 12.41
C ASN A 172 19.61 20.44 13.66
N ASN A 173 20.09 19.21 13.76
CA ASN A 173 19.99 18.17 14.78
C ASN A 173 19.17 16.91 14.41
N ILE A 174 18.53 16.84 13.25
CA ILE A 174 17.84 15.61 12.83
C ILE A 174 18.84 14.57 12.32
N GLY A 175 20.03 14.94 11.88
CA GLY A 175 21.09 14.03 11.46
C GLY A 175 21.47 12.96 12.50
N GLN A 176 21.35 13.27 13.81
CA GLN A 176 21.56 12.29 14.90
C GLN A 176 20.57 11.11 14.86
N TYR A 177 19.43 11.24 14.18
CA TYR A 177 18.43 10.19 14.05
C TYR A 177 18.58 9.38 12.74
N ALA A 178 19.70 9.54 12.02
CA ALA A 178 19.97 8.80 10.79
C ALA A 178 19.95 7.26 10.99
N TYR A 179 20.19 6.79 12.23
CA TYR A 179 20.09 5.37 12.59
C TYR A 179 18.69 4.77 12.41
N LEU A 180 17.64 5.61 12.28
CA LEU A 180 16.27 5.18 12.00
C LEU A 180 16.08 4.84 10.52
N LEU A 181 16.91 5.37 9.61
CA LEU A 181 16.70 5.25 8.16
C LEU A 181 16.74 3.79 7.68
N VAL A 182 17.74 3.02 8.11
CA VAL A 182 17.89 1.63 7.64
C VAL A 182 16.69 0.76 8.01
N PRO A 183 16.23 0.68 9.28
CA PRO A 183 15.02 -0.05 9.62
C PRO A 183 13.78 0.46 8.89
N MET A 184 13.66 1.78 8.67
CA MET A 184 12.55 2.36 7.94
C MET A 184 12.55 1.95 6.47
N ILE A 185 13.70 1.94 5.79
CA ILE A 185 13.79 1.52 4.38
C ILE A 185 13.41 0.04 4.26
N VAL A 186 13.95 -0.81 5.13
CA VAL A 186 13.62 -2.23 5.14
C VAL A 186 12.10 -2.43 5.32
N SER A 187 11.50 -1.73 6.28
CA SER A 187 10.05 -1.78 6.50
C SER A 187 9.26 -1.29 5.28
N ALA A 188 9.72 -0.20 4.64
CA ALA A 188 9.07 0.38 3.47
C ALA A 188 9.13 -0.56 2.26
N MET A 189 10.25 -1.24 2.03
CA MET A 189 10.39 -2.19 0.93
C MET A 189 9.52 -3.43 1.13
N ILE A 190 9.48 -3.97 2.35
CA ILE A 190 8.57 -5.09 2.67
C ILE A 190 7.11 -4.64 2.51
N THR A 191 6.77 -3.44 2.94
CA THR A 191 5.43 -2.86 2.76
C THR A 191 5.08 -2.69 1.28
N ALA A 192 5.98 -2.17 0.47
CA ALA A 192 5.78 -2.04 -0.98
C ALA A 192 5.59 -3.42 -1.65
N TYR A 193 6.33 -4.43 -1.21
CA TYR A 193 6.16 -5.80 -1.70
C TYR A 193 4.80 -6.40 -1.30
N VAL A 194 4.33 -6.13 -0.09
CA VAL A 194 2.99 -6.57 0.36
C VAL A 194 1.89 -5.85 -0.41
N TRP A 195 2.03 -4.57 -0.72
CA TRP A 195 1.10 -3.85 -1.59
C TRP A 195 1.04 -4.49 -2.97
N PHE A 196 2.20 -4.84 -3.54
CA PHE A 196 2.23 -5.59 -4.79
C PHE A 196 1.49 -6.93 -4.69
N LEU A 197 1.70 -7.73 -3.62
CA LEU A 197 0.99 -8.99 -3.42
C LEU A 197 -0.52 -8.79 -3.22
N ASN A 198 -0.93 -7.71 -2.56
CA ASN A 198 -2.32 -7.33 -2.40
C ASN A 198 -2.98 -7.08 -3.77
N ASP A 199 -2.37 -6.24 -4.59
CA ASP A 199 -2.86 -5.93 -5.94
C ASP A 199 -2.85 -7.16 -6.84
N LEU A 200 -1.85 -8.03 -6.70
CA LEU A 200 -1.76 -9.30 -7.41
C LEU A 200 -2.92 -10.24 -7.05
N LEU A 201 -3.25 -10.40 -5.76
CA LEU A 201 -4.38 -11.23 -5.32
C LEU A 201 -5.71 -10.68 -5.83
N ILE A 202 -5.87 -9.36 -5.88
CA ILE A 202 -7.06 -8.72 -6.49
C ILE A 202 -7.10 -9.00 -7.99
N ALA A 203 -5.98 -8.91 -8.70
CA ALA A 203 -5.90 -9.17 -10.14
C ALA A 203 -6.27 -10.62 -10.50
N VAL A 204 -5.86 -11.60 -9.68
CA VAL A 204 -6.23 -13.02 -9.86
C VAL A 204 -7.56 -13.39 -9.19
N ARG A 205 -8.30 -12.40 -8.66
CA ARG A 205 -9.64 -12.52 -8.06
C ARG A 205 -9.69 -13.39 -6.81
N ASP A 206 -8.59 -13.56 -6.09
CA ASP A 206 -8.56 -14.23 -4.78
C ASP A 206 -8.84 -13.24 -3.64
N PHE A 207 -10.10 -12.82 -3.53
CA PHE A 207 -10.54 -11.85 -2.50
C PHE A 207 -10.45 -12.40 -1.07
N ARG A 208 -10.52 -13.74 -0.89
CA ARG A 208 -10.37 -14.36 0.43
C ARG A 208 -8.93 -14.33 0.91
N GLY A 209 -8.00 -14.71 0.04
CA GLY A 209 -6.57 -14.61 0.33
C GLY A 209 -6.14 -13.16 0.58
N ASN A 210 -6.68 -12.23 -0.20
CA ASN A 210 -6.47 -10.80 -0.01
C ASN A 210 -6.95 -10.30 1.36
N LEU A 211 -8.18 -10.64 1.76
CA LEU A 211 -8.73 -10.23 3.06
C LEU A 211 -7.92 -10.79 4.23
N ILE A 212 -7.64 -12.10 4.22
CA ILE A 212 -6.84 -12.75 5.28
C ILE A 212 -5.46 -12.09 5.35
N GLY A 213 -4.79 -11.96 4.21
CA GLY A 213 -3.47 -11.35 4.13
C GLY A 213 -3.43 -9.89 4.56
N SER A 214 -4.55 -9.16 4.44
CA SER A 214 -4.67 -7.76 4.89
C SER A 214 -4.97 -7.64 6.38
N ILE A 215 -5.62 -8.63 7.00
CA ILE A 215 -5.90 -8.65 8.44
C ILE A 215 -4.67 -9.10 9.25
N VAL A 216 -3.89 -10.03 8.72
CA VAL A 216 -2.69 -10.56 9.39
C VAL A 216 -1.73 -9.47 9.88
N PRO A 217 -1.34 -8.47 9.06
CA PRO A 217 -0.44 -7.42 9.51
C PRO A 217 -1.02 -6.57 10.65
N LEU A 218 -2.34 -6.34 10.67
CA LEU A 218 -2.97 -5.63 11.77
C LEU A 218 -2.87 -6.41 13.08
N VAL A 219 -3.17 -7.71 13.07
CA VAL A 219 -3.08 -8.55 14.27
C VAL A 219 -1.66 -8.61 14.80
N VAL A 220 -0.67 -8.81 13.92
CA VAL A 220 0.74 -8.84 14.31
C VAL A 220 1.22 -7.46 14.79
N ALA A 221 0.79 -6.37 14.13
CA ALA A 221 1.12 -5.02 14.57
C ALA A 221 0.63 -4.74 16.00
N LEU A 222 -0.64 -5.06 16.28
CA LEU A 222 -1.22 -4.88 17.62
C LEU A 222 -0.53 -5.73 18.68
N ALA A 223 -0.10 -6.95 18.34
CA ALA A 223 0.62 -7.82 19.26
C ALA A 223 2.07 -7.36 19.54
N CYS A 224 2.76 -6.83 18.51
CA CYS A 224 4.19 -6.50 18.59
C CYS A 224 4.48 -5.04 18.92
N MET A 225 3.55 -4.10 18.70
CA MET A 225 3.83 -2.66 18.84
C MET A 225 4.26 -2.29 20.27
N VAL A 226 3.61 -2.85 21.28
CA VAL A 226 3.90 -2.54 22.69
C VAL A 226 5.31 -2.99 23.06
N PRO A 227 5.67 -4.30 22.98
CA PRO A 227 7.01 -4.74 23.37
C PRO A 227 8.10 -4.11 22.50
N PHE A 228 7.88 -3.95 21.19
CA PHE A 228 8.93 -3.44 20.31
C PHE A 228 9.21 -1.95 20.53
N VAL A 229 8.18 -1.13 20.74
CA VAL A 229 8.39 0.29 21.05
C VAL A 229 9.02 0.45 22.46
N GLN A 230 8.65 -0.38 23.43
CA GLN A 230 9.27 -0.33 24.77
C GLN A 230 10.76 -0.75 24.74
N TRP A 231 11.14 -1.72 23.91
CA TRP A 231 12.53 -2.22 23.85
C TRP A 231 13.44 -1.40 22.95
N TRP A 232 12.93 -0.91 21.82
CA TRP A 232 13.73 -0.24 20.78
C TRP A 232 13.30 1.23 20.53
N GLY A 233 12.41 1.79 21.35
CA GLY A 233 11.96 3.16 21.20
C GLY A 233 11.37 3.43 19.80
N MET A 234 11.82 4.50 19.16
CA MET A 234 11.34 4.88 17.81
C MET A 234 11.58 3.81 16.73
N ASN A 235 12.69 3.02 16.83
CA ASN A 235 12.93 1.90 15.92
C ASN A 235 11.90 0.77 16.08
N GLY A 236 11.27 0.67 17.25
CA GLY A 236 10.21 -0.31 17.53
C GLY A 236 9.04 -0.21 16.57
N VAL A 237 8.71 0.99 16.07
CA VAL A 237 7.68 1.19 15.03
C VAL A 237 8.09 0.52 13.73
N SER A 238 9.34 0.72 13.29
CA SER A 238 9.85 0.10 12.06
C SER A 238 9.96 -1.42 12.19
N PHE A 239 10.41 -1.93 13.33
CA PHE A 239 10.46 -3.38 13.59
C PHE A 239 9.06 -4.01 13.66
N THR A 240 8.09 -3.31 14.25
CA THR A 240 6.68 -3.74 14.22
C THR A 240 6.17 -3.83 12.78
N ALA A 241 6.46 -2.84 11.96
CA ALA A 241 6.10 -2.85 10.55
C ALA A 241 6.78 -4.02 9.80
N ILE A 242 8.08 -4.25 10.02
CA ILE A 242 8.81 -5.38 9.42
C ILE A 242 8.14 -6.71 9.79
N ALA A 243 7.91 -6.97 11.08
CA ALA A 243 7.29 -8.22 11.55
C ALA A 243 5.89 -8.41 10.97
N SER A 244 5.06 -7.35 11.00
CA SER A 244 3.68 -7.36 10.51
C SER A 244 3.61 -7.63 9.01
N TYR A 245 4.41 -6.93 8.23
CA TYR A 245 4.38 -7.06 6.78
C TYR A 245 5.12 -8.29 6.26
N LEU A 246 6.10 -8.84 7.00
CA LEU A 246 6.65 -10.17 6.70
C LEU A 246 5.57 -11.25 6.89
N ALA A 247 4.81 -11.21 7.98
CA ALA A 247 3.70 -12.13 8.19
C ALA A 247 2.63 -11.99 7.08
N ALA A 248 2.33 -10.77 6.66
CA ALA A 248 1.45 -10.50 5.52
C ALA A 248 1.99 -11.08 4.21
N ALA A 249 3.28 -10.87 3.91
CA ALA A 249 3.92 -11.40 2.70
C ALA A 249 3.86 -12.93 2.65
N VAL A 250 4.09 -13.59 3.78
CA VAL A 250 3.99 -15.07 3.88
C VAL A 250 2.55 -15.51 3.65
N SER A 251 1.56 -14.90 4.31
CA SER A 251 0.15 -15.28 4.19
C SER A 251 -0.41 -15.04 2.79
N MET A 252 -0.11 -13.88 2.19
CA MET A 252 -0.52 -13.53 0.82
C MET A 252 0.19 -14.39 -0.23
N GLY A 253 1.50 -14.63 -0.05
CA GLY A 253 2.27 -15.51 -0.92
C GLY A 253 1.75 -16.94 -0.89
N ALA A 254 1.43 -17.48 0.29
CA ALA A 254 0.82 -18.80 0.44
C ALA A 254 -0.55 -18.89 -0.25
N SER A 255 -1.40 -17.87 -0.08
CA SER A 255 -2.70 -17.78 -0.75
C SER A 255 -2.56 -17.75 -2.27
N PHE A 256 -1.63 -16.96 -2.79
CA PHE A 256 -1.34 -16.89 -4.21
C PHE A 256 -0.86 -18.23 -4.77
N LEU A 257 0.06 -18.92 -4.10
CA LEU A 257 0.54 -20.24 -4.51
C LEU A 257 -0.57 -21.30 -4.46
N ALA A 258 -1.45 -21.25 -3.46
CA ALA A 258 -2.62 -22.13 -3.36
C ALA A 258 -3.60 -21.90 -4.53
N CYS A 259 -3.84 -20.63 -4.89
CA CYS A 259 -4.67 -20.25 -6.04
C CYS A 259 -4.10 -20.81 -7.36
N LEU A 260 -2.79 -20.71 -7.56
CA LEU A 260 -2.10 -21.26 -8.74
C LEU A 260 -2.21 -22.79 -8.84
N LYS A 261 -2.12 -23.51 -7.71
CA LYS A 261 -2.29 -24.97 -7.68
C LYS A 261 -3.71 -25.36 -8.09
N LYS A 262 -4.71 -24.64 -7.56
CA LYS A 262 -6.13 -24.91 -7.82
C LYS A 262 -6.53 -24.66 -9.28
N SER A 263 -6.07 -23.59 -9.87
CA SER A 263 -6.28 -23.26 -11.29
C SER A 263 -5.69 -24.33 -12.23
N GLY A 264 -4.59 -24.98 -11.85
CA GLY A 264 -4.00 -26.05 -12.64
C GLY A 264 -4.73 -27.40 -12.53
N ALA A 265 -5.38 -27.66 -11.41
CA ALA A 265 -6.13 -28.90 -11.20
C ALA A 265 -7.45 -28.92 -12.01
N VAL A 266 -8.15 -27.78 -12.05
CA VAL A 266 -9.39 -27.65 -12.85
C VAL A 266 -9.12 -27.84 -14.34
N ARG A 267 -8.08 -27.25 -14.88
CA ARG A 267 -7.75 -27.35 -16.30
C ARG A 267 -7.27 -28.75 -16.73
N ASN A 268 -6.60 -29.48 -15.84
CA ASN A 268 -6.24 -30.88 -16.10
C ASN A 268 -7.46 -31.81 -16.08
N ALA A 269 -8.48 -31.52 -15.26
CA ALA A 269 -9.74 -32.25 -15.28
C ALA A 269 -10.51 -32.06 -16.59
N ASP A 270 -10.61 -30.80 -17.05
CA ASP A 270 -11.30 -30.47 -18.31
C ASP A 270 -10.58 -31.04 -19.54
N SER A 271 -9.25 -31.17 -19.50
CA SER A 271 -8.48 -31.78 -20.59
C SER A 271 -8.60 -33.29 -20.68
N VAL A 272 -8.90 -33.99 -19.57
CA VAL A 272 -9.13 -35.44 -19.51
C VAL A 272 -10.54 -35.76 -20.00
N ASP A 273 -11.55 -34.97 -19.66
CA ASP A 273 -12.92 -35.13 -20.11
C ASP A 273 -13.09 -34.84 -21.62
N GLY A 274 -12.34 -33.86 -22.15
CA GLY A 274 -12.35 -33.52 -23.58
C GLY A 274 -11.63 -34.50 -24.49
N SER A 275 -10.86 -35.44 -23.97
CA SER A 275 -10.19 -36.50 -24.73
C SER A 275 -10.99 -37.81 -24.81
N ALA A 276 -12.17 -37.86 -24.19
CA ALA A 276 -13.04 -39.04 -24.12
C ALA A 276 -14.28 -38.93 -25.04
N LEU A 277 -14.36 -37.88 -25.86
CA LEU A 277 -15.36 -37.67 -26.93
C LEU A 277 -14.69 -37.66 -28.31
#